data_0095d1f4d93d2a70ab841ec4a97ac2b8
#
_entry.id   0095d1f4d93d2a70ab841ec4a97ac2b8
#
_cell.length_a   1.000
_cell.length_b   1.000
_cell.length_c   1.000
_cell.angle_alpha   90.00
_cell.angle_beta   90.00
_cell.angle_gamma   90.00
#
_symmetry.space_group_name_H-M   'P 1'
#
loop_
_entity.id
_entity.type
_entity.pdbx_description
1 polymer ?
#
loop_
_entity_poly.entity_id
_entity_poly.type
_entity_poly.pdbx_seq_one_letter_code
_entity_poly.pdbx_strand_id
1 'polypeptide(L)'
;MPYLFTYFTREDDGGEQVYFSVSRDGLHWQDLSDQPALTWMQGDGGVRDPFIVQHPVTGVYYILATDLCIRRRNHQWGDAIRAGSRDVVIWSSENLVDWSEPRAVTIAPEGAGCAWAPEAVWDEERQAFLMFFSSYTEEGGEGKHRMYAAWTVDFCHFSPVFKYIEWPIHVIDTTIIRDKGMYYRISASNDLKIDCGSELTGPFIMAHIPAVEGLRGVEGPECYRLPDGRWCLIADRIHENKGYVPVVIDDLANGIAAVLPDEAFDFGQALKRHGGVAEISELAYQQLLDKYQA
;
A
#
# COMPACT_ATOMS: atom_id res chain seq x y z
N MET A 1 -3.58 -17.91 9.52
CA MET A 1 -4.05 -16.74 10.31
C MET A 1 -5.05 -16.00 9.45
N PRO A 2 -6.07 -15.33 10.02
CA PRO A 2 -6.93 -14.44 9.26
C PRO A 2 -6.21 -13.15 8.86
N TYR A 3 -6.88 -12.32 8.06
CA TYR A 3 -6.33 -11.11 7.46
C TYR A 3 -7.22 -9.91 7.71
N LEU A 4 -6.61 -8.73 7.82
CA LEU A 4 -7.25 -7.43 7.75
C LEU A 4 -6.76 -6.73 6.47
N PHE A 5 -7.70 -6.21 5.69
CA PHE A 5 -7.44 -5.36 4.54
C PHE A 5 -7.88 -3.93 4.85
N THR A 6 -6.97 -2.99 4.73
CA THR A 6 -7.23 -1.55 4.81
C THR A 6 -7.25 -0.98 3.39
N TYR A 7 -8.29 -0.25 3.03
CA TYR A 7 -8.47 0.25 1.66
C TYR A 7 -9.27 1.56 1.67
N PHE A 8 -9.25 2.28 0.58
CA PHE A 8 -10.25 3.30 0.28
C PHE A 8 -11.19 2.79 -0.83
N THR A 9 -12.27 3.48 -1.09
CA THR A 9 -13.27 3.02 -2.06
C THR A 9 -13.26 3.89 -3.31
N ARG A 10 -14.29 4.69 -3.53
CA ARG A 10 -14.47 5.51 -4.71
C ARG A 10 -14.14 6.97 -4.43
N GLU A 11 -14.02 7.75 -5.49
CA GLU A 11 -13.85 9.20 -5.46
C GLU A 11 -15.20 9.93 -5.30
N ASP A 12 -16.07 9.39 -4.44
CA ASP A 12 -17.37 9.95 -4.07
C ASP A 12 -17.38 10.43 -2.61
N ASP A 13 -18.55 10.78 -2.08
CA ASP A 13 -18.66 11.34 -0.73
C ASP A 13 -18.35 10.28 0.32
N GLY A 14 -17.27 10.50 1.06
CA GLY A 14 -16.77 9.59 2.09
C GLY A 14 -15.90 8.46 1.56
N GLY A 15 -15.83 8.20 0.26
CA GLY A 15 -15.08 7.07 -0.30
C GLY A 15 -13.56 7.17 -0.14
N GLU A 16 -13.02 8.38 -0.09
CA GLU A 16 -11.60 8.65 0.15
C GLU A 16 -11.31 8.77 1.65
N GLN A 17 -11.52 7.66 2.36
CA GLN A 17 -11.24 7.44 3.78
C GLN A 17 -10.78 5.99 3.98
N VAL A 18 -10.43 5.58 5.19
CA VAL A 18 -9.99 4.21 5.47
C VAL A 18 -11.16 3.29 5.79
N TYR A 19 -11.28 2.21 5.03
CA TYR A 19 -12.24 1.13 5.23
C TYR A 19 -11.53 -0.16 5.59
N PHE A 20 -12.26 -1.09 6.23
CA PHE A 20 -11.74 -2.37 6.66
C PHE A 20 -12.57 -3.53 6.10
N SER A 21 -11.86 -4.57 5.66
CA SER A 21 -12.43 -5.89 5.40
C SER A 21 -11.57 -6.97 6.05
N VAL A 22 -12.17 -8.10 6.35
CA VAL A 22 -11.46 -9.26 6.92
C VAL A 22 -11.62 -10.47 6.03
N SER A 23 -10.64 -11.38 6.11
CA SER A 23 -10.67 -12.66 5.39
C SER A 23 -10.05 -13.77 6.23
N ARG A 24 -10.49 -15.02 6.02
CA ARG A 24 -9.87 -16.19 6.63
C ARG A 24 -8.86 -16.88 5.73
N ASP A 25 -8.96 -16.65 4.43
CA ASP A 25 -8.13 -17.33 3.43
C ASP A 25 -7.32 -16.39 2.53
N GLY A 26 -7.55 -15.07 2.66
CA GLY A 26 -6.89 -14.04 1.85
C GLY A 26 -7.50 -13.88 0.45
N LEU A 27 -8.52 -14.65 0.09
CA LEU A 27 -9.18 -14.59 -1.22
C LEU A 27 -10.66 -14.22 -1.16
N HIS A 28 -11.33 -14.54 -0.04
CA HIS A 28 -12.73 -14.22 0.19
C HIS A 28 -12.84 -13.22 1.34
N TRP A 29 -13.29 -12.01 1.02
CA TRP A 29 -13.25 -10.87 1.93
C TRP A 29 -14.66 -10.45 2.37
N GLN A 30 -14.80 -10.12 3.62
CA GLN A 30 -16.01 -9.59 4.21
C GLN A 30 -15.80 -8.14 4.63
N ASP A 31 -16.61 -7.23 4.10
CA ASP A 31 -16.60 -5.83 4.52
C ASP A 31 -17.10 -5.73 5.96
N LEU A 32 -16.41 -4.94 6.78
CA LEU A 32 -16.79 -4.78 8.19
C LEU A 32 -17.89 -3.73 8.36
N SER A 33 -17.91 -2.70 7.51
CA SER A 33 -18.89 -1.62 7.57
C SER A 33 -19.04 -0.95 6.21
N ASP A 34 -20.17 -0.30 5.95
CA ASP A 34 -20.41 0.63 4.86
C ASP A 34 -19.91 2.07 5.19
N GLN A 35 -19.52 2.29 6.45
CA GLN A 35 -18.91 3.55 6.90
C GLN A 35 -17.41 3.40 7.06
N PRO A 36 -16.63 4.47 6.87
CA PRO A 36 -15.19 4.42 7.07
C PRO A 36 -14.85 4.07 8.54
N ALA A 37 -13.85 3.21 8.69
CA ALA A 37 -13.32 2.83 10.00
C ALA A 37 -12.48 3.95 10.62
N LEU A 38 -11.71 4.68 9.78
CA LEU A 38 -10.91 5.83 10.19
C LEU A 38 -11.11 6.97 9.19
N THR A 39 -11.11 8.21 9.71
CA THR A 39 -11.32 9.41 8.91
C THR A 39 -10.21 10.44 9.10
N TRP A 40 -9.94 11.17 8.03
CA TRP A 40 -9.06 12.32 8.02
C TRP A 40 -9.77 13.51 7.40
N MET A 41 -9.93 14.60 8.16
CA MET A 41 -10.68 15.78 7.73
C MET A 41 -9.82 17.06 7.67
N GLN A 42 -8.54 16.95 8.00
CA GLN A 42 -7.55 18.01 7.85
C GLN A 42 -6.82 17.86 6.50
N GLY A 43 -5.82 18.68 6.22
CA GLY A 43 -5.09 18.63 4.96
C GLY A 43 -6.02 18.68 3.75
N ASP A 44 -5.93 17.71 2.86
CA ASP A 44 -6.83 17.56 1.71
C ASP A 44 -8.25 17.07 2.11
N GLY A 45 -8.43 16.64 3.36
CA GLY A 45 -9.74 16.25 3.91
C GLY A 45 -10.22 14.89 3.46
N GLY A 46 -9.31 14.01 3.16
CA GLY A 46 -9.51 12.59 2.86
C GLY A 46 -8.17 11.89 2.70
N VAL A 47 -8.20 10.56 2.63
CA VAL A 47 -7.00 9.74 2.45
C VAL A 47 -7.20 8.66 1.41
N ARG A 48 -6.09 8.28 0.77
CA ARG A 48 -5.99 7.20 -0.20
C ARG A 48 -4.85 6.26 0.19
N ASP A 49 -4.78 5.11 -0.45
CA ASP A 49 -3.68 4.15 -0.38
C ASP A 49 -3.28 3.77 1.06
N PRO A 50 -4.25 3.38 1.94
CA PRO A 50 -3.94 3.08 3.34
C PRO A 50 -3.22 1.75 3.47
N PHE A 51 -1.93 1.79 3.72
CA PHE A 51 -1.08 0.63 4.00
C PHE A 51 -1.06 0.31 5.49
N ILE A 52 -1.13 -0.97 5.86
CA ILE A 52 -1.07 -1.42 7.25
C ILE A 52 0.19 -2.24 7.52
N VAL A 53 0.87 -1.94 8.62
CA VAL A 53 2.06 -2.68 9.04
C VAL A 53 2.11 -2.87 10.55
N GLN A 54 2.60 -4.02 11.01
CA GLN A 54 2.86 -4.27 12.43
C GLN A 54 4.34 -4.14 12.75
N HIS A 55 4.65 -3.42 13.83
CA HIS A 55 6.01 -3.36 14.36
C HIS A 55 6.38 -4.73 14.97
N PRO A 56 7.39 -5.45 14.46
CA PRO A 56 7.65 -6.83 14.85
C PRO A 56 8.12 -7.02 16.28
N VAL A 57 8.64 -5.95 16.92
CA VAL A 57 9.14 -6.00 18.30
C VAL A 57 8.09 -5.53 19.31
N THR A 58 7.39 -4.43 19.02
CA THR A 58 6.41 -3.84 19.97
C THR A 58 5.00 -4.39 19.79
N GLY A 59 4.69 -4.97 18.62
CA GLY A 59 3.36 -5.44 18.28
C GLY A 59 2.38 -4.33 17.86
N VAL A 60 2.78 -3.06 17.92
CA VAL A 60 1.94 -1.92 17.53
C VAL A 60 1.71 -1.95 16.03
N TYR A 61 0.46 -1.76 15.63
CA TYR A 61 0.06 -1.60 14.23
C TYR A 61 0.06 -0.11 13.84
N TYR A 62 0.45 0.14 12.61
CA TYR A 62 0.38 1.46 12.00
C TYR A 62 -0.38 1.39 10.68
N ILE A 63 -1.18 2.41 10.40
CA ILE A 63 -1.73 2.68 9.06
C ILE A 63 -1.06 3.95 8.56
N LEU A 64 -0.51 3.87 7.35
CA LEU A 64 0.11 4.97 6.61
C LEU A 64 -0.78 5.25 5.40
N ALA A 65 -1.12 6.51 5.14
CA ALA A 65 -2.00 6.84 4.03
C ALA A 65 -1.59 8.15 3.34
N THR A 66 -1.90 8.26 2.07
CA THR A 66 -1.78 9.48 1.27
C THR A 66 -2.76 10.54 1.76
N ASP A 67 -2.31 11.75 2.10
CA ASP A 67 -3.19 12.90 2.33
C ASP A 67 -3.69 13.44 0.98
N LEU A 68 -4.79 12.89 0.50
CA LEU A 68 -5.41 13.30 -0.76
C LEU A 68 -6.91 12.98 -0.75
N CYS A 69 -7.71 13.99 -1.08
CA CYS A 69 -9.09 13.83 -1.52
C CYS A 69 -9.24 14.47 -2.90
N ILE A 70 -9.17 13.66 -3.96
CA ILE A 70 -9.22 14.17 -5.33
C ILE A 70 -10.59 14.77 -5.66
N ARG A 71 -11.66 14.26 -5.02
CA ARG A 71 -13.00 14.85 -5.12
C ARG A 71 -13.01 16.31 -4.64
N ARG A 72 -12.38 16.62 -3.50
CA ARG A 72 -12.29 18.01 -2.98
C ARG A 72 -11.42 18.92 -3.85
N ARG A 73 -10.51 18.33 -4.62
CA ARG A 73 -9.72 19.02 -5.64
C ARG A 73 -10.43 19.10 -7.00
N ASN A 74 -11.75 18.80 -7.05
CA ASN A 74 -12.55 18.78 -8.28
C ASN A 74 -11.92 17.91 -9.39
N HIS A 75 -11.31 16.79 -8.99
CA HIS A 75 -10.60 15.85 -9.88
C HIS A 75 -9.45 16.49 -10.69
N GLN A 76 -8.83 17.55 -10.13
CA GLN A 76 -7.68 18.21 -10.74
C GLN A 76 -6.37 17.44 -10.43
N TRP A 77 -6.16 16.30 -11.10
CA TRP A 77 -4.99 15.45 -10.91
C TRP A 77 -3.67 16.18 -11.15
N GLY A 78 -3.63 17.11 -12.13
CA GLY A 78 -2.43 17.90 -12.39
C GLY A 78 -1.99 18.75 -11.18
N ASP A 79 -2.94 19.29 -10.43
CA ASP A 79 -2.68 20.06 -9.21
C ASP A 79 -2.30 19.12 -8.06
N ALA A 80 -3.00 17.97 -7.92
CA ALA A 80 -2.66 16.97 -6.91
C ALA A 80 -1.23 16.43 -7.07
N ILE A 81 -0.78 16.27 -8.31
CA ILE A 81 0.59 15.82 -8.64
C ILE A 81 1.64 16.88 -8.31
N ARG A 82 1.40 18.17 -8.67
CA ARG A 82 2.44 19.21 -8.64
C ARG A 82 2.36 20.13 -7.44
N ALA A 83 1.20 20.22 -6.81
CA ALA A 83 0.90 21.10 -5.69
C ALA A 83 -0.03 20.41 -4.68
N GLY A 84 0.12 19.10 -4.52
CA GLY A 84 -0.58 18.27 -3.56
C GLY A 84 0.00 18.37 -2.15
N SER A 85 -0.53 17.54 -1.26
CA SER A 85 0.02 17.40 0.07
C SER A 85 1.36 16.67 0.03
N ARG A 86 2.31 17.13 0.81
CA ARG A 86 3.61 16.50 1.03
C ARG A 86 3.63 15.67 2.32
N ASP A 87 2.46 15.51 2.91
CA ASP A 87 2.26 14.79 4.16
C ASP A 87 1.77 13.37 3.91
N VAL A 88 2.10 12.50 4.82
CA VAL A 88 1.44 11.22 5.00
C VAL A 88 0.64 11.26 6.30
N VAL A 89 -0.52 10.61 6.32
CA VAL A 89 -1.39 10.51 7.49
C VAL A 89 -1.14 9.17 8.18
N ILE A 90 -0.97 9.20 9.50
CA ILE A 90 -0.56 8.03 10.27
C ILE A 90 -1.48 7.83 11.47
N TRP A 91 -1.97 6.60 11.64
CA TRP A 91 -2.65 6.09 12.82
C TRP A 91 -1.82 5.00 13.47
N SER A 92 -2.02 4.75 14.75
CA SER A 92 -1.42 3.62 15.47
C SER A 92 -2.46 2.91 16.35
N SER A 93 -2.29 1.60 16.55
CA SER A 93 -3.16 0.78 17.39
C SER A 93 -2.39 -0.39 18.01
N GLU A 94 -2.73 -0.76 19.23
CA GLU A 94 -2.20 -1.96 19.89
C GLU A 94 -3.07 -3.20 19.64
N ASN A 95 -4.31 -3.01 19.17
CA ASN A 95 -5.32 -4.09 19.10
C ASN A 95 -6.15 -4.11 17.82
N LEU A 96 -5.89 -3.22 16.84
CA LEU A 96 -6.63 -3.04 15.58
C LEU A 96 -8.07 -2.51 15.73
N VAL A 97 -8.53 -2.36 16.96
CA VAL A 97 -9.89 -1.90 17.29
C VAL A 97 -9.89 -0.43 17.70
N ASP A 98 -8.98 -0.07 18.60
CA ASP A 98 -8.82 1.29 19.10
C ASP A 98 -7.61 1.94 18.43
N TRP A 99 -7.86 2.99 17.67
CA TRP A 99 -6.85 3.71 16.92
C TRP A 99 -6.58 5.07 17.54
N SER A 100 -5.35 5.52 17.47
CA SER A 100 -4.96 6.88 17.87
C SER A 100 -5.69 7.93 17.03
N GLU A 101 -5.70 9.18 17.51
CA GLU A 101 -5.98 10.30 16.63
C GLU A 101 -4.97 10.31 15.47
N PRO A 102 -5.44 10.64 14.24
CA PRO A 102 -4.55 10.74 13.09
C PRO A 102 -3.57 11.90 13.23
N ARG A 103 -2.38 11.72 12.69
CA ARG A 103 -1.38 12.78 12.58
C ARG A 103 -0.81 12.85 11.17
N ALA A 104 -0.63 14.05 10.67
CA ALA A 104 0.09 14.31 9.43
C ALA A 104 1.60 14.46 9.69
N VAL A 105 2.41 13.94 8.80
CA VAL A 105 3.86 14.07 8.84
C VAL A 105 4.34 14.50 7.46
N THR A 106 4.96 15.68 7.39
CA THR A 106 5.60 16.15 6.15
C THR A 106 6.85 15.32 5.88
N ILE A 107 6.79 14.47 4.87
CA ILE A 107 7.87 13.52 4.54
C ILE A 107 8.49 13.79 3.16
N ALA A 108 7.75 14.31 2.19
CA ALA A 108 8.29 14.52 0.86
C ALA A 108 9.35 15.64 0.84
N PRO A 109 10.37 15.54 -0.02
CA PRO A 109 11.43 16.55 -0.14
C PRO A 109 10.88 17.96 -0.39
N GLU A 110 11.64 18.96 -0.01
CA GLU A 110 11.31 20.34 -0.37
C GLU A 110 11.20 20.51 -1.88
N GLY A 111 10.15 21.18 -2.35
CA GLY A 111 9.87 21.34 -3.78
C GLY A 111 9.20 20.15 -4.45
N ALA A 112 9.00 19.05 -3.75
CA ALA A 112 8.21 17.94 -4.27
C ALA A 112 6.70 18.29 -4.32
N GLY A 113 6.00 17.74 -5.30
CA GLY A 113 4.59 18.05 -5.56
C GLY A 113 3.60 17.24 -4.74
N CYS A 114 4.00 16.09 -4.18
CA CYS A 114 3.11 15.20 -3.44
C CYS A 114 3.89 14.18 -2.60
N ALA A 115 3.17 13.41 -1.74
CA ALA A 115 3.65 12.19 -1.08
C ALA A 115 2.54 11.14 -1.18
N TRP A 116 2.70 10.15 -2.09
CA TRP A 116 1.65 9.20 -2.42
C TRP A 116 2.03 7.77 -2.12
N ALA A 117 1.01 6.96 -1.80
CA ALA A 117 1.11 5.52 -1.59
C ALA A 117 2.27 5.15 -0.66
N PRO A 118 2.25 5.62 0.61
CA PRO A 118 3.29 5.29 1.57
C PRO A 118 3.18 3.83 2.00
N GLU A 119 4.30 3.11 1.93
CA GLU A 119 4.45 1.78 2.51
C GLU A 119 5.71 1.68 3.36
N ALA A 120 5.87 0.60 4.09
CA ALA A 120 7.04 0.36 4.93
C ALA A 120 7.39 -1.13 5.04
N VAL A 121 8.68 -1.42 5.02
CA VAL A 121 9.21 -2.76 5.24
C VAL A 121 10.23 -2.73 6.38
N TRP A 122 10.17 -3.74 7.26
CA TRP A 122 11.11 -3.87 8.37
C TRP A 122 12.46 -4.42 7.90
N ASP A 123 13.53 -3.77 8.32
CA ASP A 123 14.90 -4.23 8.13
C ASP A 123 15.42 -4.82 9.45
N GLU A 124 15.61 -6.13 9.49
CA GLU A 124 16.09 -6.85 10.67
C GLU A 124 17.51 -6.46 11.09
N GLU A 125 18.36 -6.07 10.16
CA GLU A 125 19.74 -5.69 10.47
C GLU A 125 19.81 -4.29 11.08
N ARG A 126 18.97 -3.37 10.58
CA ARG A 126 18.87 -2.00 11.07
C ARG A 126 17.95 -1.85 12.28
N GLN A 127 17.07 -2.82 12.52
CA GLN A 127 16.00 -2.72 13.52
C GLN A 127 15.16 -1.45 13.31
N ALA A 128 14.80 -1.20 12.05
CA ALA A 128 14.04 -0.02 11.63
C ALA A 128 13.20 -0.33 10.38
N PHE A 129 12.15 0.42 10.18
CA PHE A 129 11.41 0.42 8.93
C PHE A 129 12.10 1.28 7.89
N LEU A 130 12.19 0.79 6.67
CA LEU A 130 12.31 1.62 5.50
C LEU A 130 10.89 2.00 5.07
N MET A 131 10.48 3.24 5.33
CA MET A 131 9.25 3.80 4.79
C MET A 131 9.55 4.43 3.43
N PHE A 132 8.74 4.15 2.41
CA PHE A 132 8.91 4.66 1.06
C PHE A 132 7.57 5.15 0.50
N PHE A 133 7.64 6.07 -0.44
CA PHE A 133 6.48 6.72 -1.02
C PHE A 133 6.82 7.30 -2.39
N SER A 134 5.83 7.50 -3.24
CA SER A 134 6.00 8.18 -4.52
C SER A 134 5.88 9.69 -4.37
N SER A 135 6.73 10.42 -5.08
CA SER A 135 6.67 11.87 -5.11
C SER A 135 7.00 12.42 -6.49
N TYR A 136 6.21 13.39 -6.96
CA TYR A 136 6.54 14.13 -8.18
C TYR A 136 7.63 15.15 -7.88
N THR A 137 8.73 15.07 -8.60
CA THR A 137 9.84 16.02 -8.49
C THR A 137 10.35 16.41 -9.87
N GLU A 138 10.85 17.64 -9.97
CA GLU A 138 11.53 18.15 -11.18
C GLU A 138 13.02 18.16 -10.93
N GLU A 139 13.75 17.32 -11.63
CA GLU A 139 15.20 17.21 -11.52
C GLU A 139 15.82 17.25 -12.92
N GLY A 140 16.82 18.09 -13.11
CA GLY A 140 17.52 18.22 -14.39
C GLY A 140 16.63 18.63 -15.58
N GLY A 141 15.49 19.26 -15.31
CA GLY A 141 14.50 19.65 -16.32
C GLY A 141 13.51 18.53 -16.68
N GLU A 142 13.54 17.40 -15.98
CA GLU A 142 12.60 16.30 -16.13
C GLU A 142 11.68 16.19 -14.93
N GLY A 143 10.38 16.38 -15.13
CA GLY A 143 9.34 16.21 -14.11
C GLY A 143 8.69 14.84 -14.20
N LYS A 144 8.80 14.03 -13.14
CA LYS A 144 8.16 12.72 -13.04
C LYS A 144 8.04 12.25 -11.60
N HIS A 145 7.22 11.21 -11.39
CA HIS A 145 7.19 10.49 -10.11
C HIS A 145 8.44 9.63 -9.94
N ARG A 146 9.03 9.70 -8.75
CA ARG A 146 10.15 8.90 -8.26
C ARG A 146 9.79 8.36 -6.88
N MET A 147 10.34 7.21 -6.49
CA MET A 147 10.19 6.73 -5.12
C MET A 147 11.27 7.34 -4.23
N TYR A 148 10.84 7.85 -3.09
CA TYR A 148 11.68 8.34 -2.00
C TYR A 148 11.51 7.45 -0.78
N ALA A 149 12.49 7.44 0.10
CA ALA A 149 12.45 6.65 1.33
C ALA A 149 13.13 7.37 2.50
N ALA A 150 12.75 6.97 3.71
CA ALA A 150 13.38 7.36 4.96
C ALA A 150 13.31 6.20 5.96
N TRP A 151 14.29 6.14 6.85
CA TRP A 151 14.30 5.19 7.95
C TRP A 151 13.54 5.74 9.14
N THR A 152 12.80 4.88 9.82
CA THR A 152 12.07 5.20 11.05
C THR A 152 11.93 3.97 11.94
N VAL A 153 11.86 4.18 13.25
CA VAL A 153 11.56 3.09 14.22
C VAL A 153 10.14 3.23 14.80
N ASP A 154 9.50 4.38 14.61
CA ASP A 154 8.26 4.72 15.33
C ASP A 154 7.26 5.51 14.49
N PHE A 155 7.57 5.75 13.22
CA PHE A 155 6.84 6.63 12.31
C PHE A 155 6.62 8.07 12.85
N CYS A 156 7.36 8.47 13.89
CA CYS A 156 7.39 9.82 14.44
C CYS A 156 8.67 10.56 14.07
N HIS A 157 9.79 9.84 14.08
CA HIS A 157 11.11 10.36 13.80
C HIS A 157 11.67 9.67 12.55
N PHE A 158 12.11 10.47 11.60
CA PHE A 158 12.59 9.97 10.31
C PHE A 158 14.04 10.42 10.07
N SER A 159 14.79 9.55 9.43
CA SER A 159 16.09 9.95 8.85
C SER A 159 15.90 10.99 7.76
N PRO A 160 16.96 11.66 7.28
CA PRO A 160 16.89 12.40 6.04
C PRO A 160 16.32 11.52 4.91
N VAL A 161 15.40 12.12 4.12
CA VAL A 161 14.79 11.46 2.97
C VAL A 161 15.80 11.33 1.84
N PHE A 162 15.80 10.21 1.16
CA PHE A 162 16.65 9.95 0.00
C PHE A 162 15.86 9.38 -1.17
N LYS A 163 16.35 9.56 -2.37
CA LYS A 163 15.77 8.95 -3.58
C LYS A 163 16.06 7.46 -3.57
N TYR A 164 15.00 6.64 -3.68
CA TYR A 164 15.07 5.20 -3.50
C TYR A 164 14.94 4.43 -4.82
N ILE A 165 13.94 4.76 -5.65
CA ILE A 165 13.80 4.18 -6.98
C ILE A 165 13.69 5.31 -8.00
N GLU A 166 14.50 5.24 -9.02
CA GLU A 166 14.43 6.10 -10.19
C GLU A 166 14.53 5.26 -11.46
N TRP A 167 13.47 5.34 -12.25
CA TRP A 167 13.46 4.75 -13.60
C TRP A 167 13.47 5.84 -14.67
N PRO A 168 13.76 5.48 -15.95
CA PRO A 168 13.61 6.42 -17.06
C PRO A 168 12.19 6.96 -17.22
N ILE A 169 11.20 6.23 -16.76
CA ILE A 169 9.77 6.60 -16.71
C ILE A 169 9.35 6.85 -15.25
N HIS A 170 8.12 7.33 -15.04
CA HIS A 170 7.57 7.48 -13.68
C HIS A 170 7.46 6.13 -12.96
N VAL A 171 7.54 6.15 -11.64
CA VAL A 171 7.33 5.02 -10.74
C VAL A 171 6.47 5.45 -9.56
N ILE A 172 5.41 4.69 -9.33
CA ILE A 172 4.44 4.88 -8.22
C ILE A 172 4.12 3.54 -7.59
N ASP A 173 3.39 3.54 -6.49
CA ASP A 173 2.73 2.37 -5.89
C ASP A 173 3.66 1.16 -5.81
N THR A 174 4.65 1.25 -4.97
CA THR A 174 5.61 0.16 -4.80
C THR A 174 5.28 -0.62 -3.55
N THR A 175 5.13 -1.96 -3.68
CA THR A 175 5.16 -2.87 -2.54
C THR A 175 6.45 -3.69 -2.53
N ILE A 176 6.92 -4.08 -1.34
CA ILE A 176 8.18 -4.79 -1.15
C ILE A 176 7.97 -6.03 -0.29
N ILE A 177 8.37 -7.18 -0.82
CA ILE A 177 8.37 -8.44 -0.09
C ILE A 177 9.76 -9.04 0.00
N ARG A 178 9.98 -9.89 1.02
CA ARG A 178 11.21 -10.67 1.16
C ARG A 178 10.91 -12.16 1.05
N ASP A 179 11.56 -12.83 0.11
CA ASP A 179 11.45 -14.28 -0.06
C ASP A 179 12.83 -14.91 -0.23
N LYS A 180 13.11 -15.96 0.57
CA LYS A 180 14.38 -16.73 0.51
C LYS A 180 15.64 -15.85 0.53
N GLY A 181 15.62 -14.75 1.29
CA GLY A 181 16.75 -13.82 1.43
C GLY A 181 16.84 -12.74 0.35
N MET A 182 15.97 -12.75 -0.65
CA MET A 182 15.88 -11.73 -1.69
C MET A 182 14.72 -10.78 -1.42
N TYR A 183 14.90 -9.51 -1.68
CA TYR A 183 13.83 -8.52 -1.74
C TYR A 183 13.30 -8.42 -3.17
N TYR A 184 11.99 -8.35 -3.30
CA TYR A 184 11.28 -8.11 -4.56
C TYR A 184 10.46 -6.84 -4.40
N ARG A 185 10.65 -5.87 -5.33
CA ARG A 185 9.83 -4.67 -5.41
C ARG A 185 8.90 -4.80 -6.60
N ILE A 186 7.62 -4.64 -6.36
CA ILE A 186 6.59 -4.61 -7.39
C ILE A 186 6.07 -3.19 -7.44
N SER A 187 6.24 -2.51 -8.55
CA SER A 187 5.92 -1.09 -8.69
C SER A 187 5.04 -0.85 -9.91
N ALA A 188 4.12 0.11 -9.79
CA ALA A 188 3.32 0.57 -10.89
C ALA A 188 4.04 1.67 -11.69
N SER A 189 3.80 1.64 -12.99
CA SER A 189 4.19 2.64 -13.96
C SER A 189 3.10 2.71 -15.03
N ASN A 190 3.40 2.41 -16.29
CA ASN A 190 2.35 2.13 -17.28
C ASN A 190 1.70 0.74 -17.07
N ASP A 191 2.49 -0.18 -16.55
CA ASP A 191 2.13 -1.55 -16.13
C ASP A 191 2.96 -1.89 -14.89
N LEU A 192 2.68 -3.03 -14.23
CA LEU A 192 3.49 -3.50 -13.12
C LEU A 192 4.87 -3.96 -13.59
N LYS A 193 5.87 -3.60 -12.83
CA LYS A 193 7.27 -4.02 -13.02
C LYS A 193 7.81 -4.60 -11.72
N ILE A 194 8.68 -5.58 -11.87
CA ILE A 194 9.28 -6.27 -10.73
C ILE A 194 10.79 -6.19 -10.87
N ASP A 195 11.45 -5.83 -9.78
CA ASP A 195 12.89 -5.97 -9.66
C ASP A 195 13.27 -6.66 -8.34
N CYS A 196 14.44 -7.26 -8.27
CA CYS A 196 14.90 -8.01 -7.10
C CYS A 196 16.35 -7.69 -6.74
N GLY A 197 16.66 -7.78 -5.45
CA GLY A 197 17.98 -7.53 -4.89
C GLY A 197 18.20 -8.25 -3.57
N SER A 198 19.46 -8.45 -3.18
CA SER A 198 19.80 -9.12 -1.91
C SER A 198 19.77 -8.18 -0.70
N GLU A 199 19.81 -6.89 -0.94
CA GLU A 199 19.82 -5.85 0.09
C GLU A 199 18.68 -4.86 -0.17
N LEU A 200 17.98 -4.43 0.89
CA LEU A 200 16.82 -3.56 0.80
C LEU A 200 17.13 -2.20 0.13
N THR A 201 18.32 -1.67 0.33
CA THR A 201 18.80 -0.42 -0.29
C THR A 201 19.97 -0.64 -1.26
N GLY A 202 20.23 -1.88 -1.64
CA GLY A 202 21.28 -2.25 -2.57
C GLY A 202 20.84 -2.12 -4.03
N PRO A 203 21.66 -2.64 -4.95
CA PRO A 203 21.29 -2.70 -6.35
C PRO A 203 20.16 -3.73 -6.58
N PHE A 204 19.23 -3.36 -7.45
CA PHE A 204 18.15 -4.24 -7.90
C PHE A 204 18.29 -4.50 -9.40
N ILE A 205 17.90 -5.68 -9.83
CA ILE A 205 17.82 -6.10 -11.23
C ILE A 205 16.40 -6.49 -11.60
N MET A 206 16.00 -6.27 -12.84
CA MET A 206 14.66 -6.67 -13.29
C MET A 206 14.45 -8.16 -13.12
N ALA A 207 13.33 -8.53 -12.50
CA ALA A 207 12.82 -9.88 -12.41
C ALA A 207 11.65 -10.04 -13.39
N HIS A 208 11.41 -11.28 -13.85
CA HIS A 208 10.37 -11.56 -14.83
C HIS A 208 9.35 -12.55 -14.25
N ILE A 209 8.11 -12.09 -14.10
CA ILE A 209 6.96 -12.91 -13.73
C ILE A 209 5.88 -12.70 -14.79
N PRO A 210 5.79 -13.59 -15.80
CA PRO A 210 4.92 -13.37 -16.97
C PRO A 210 3.45 -13.12 -16.63
N ALA A 211 2.93 -13.77 -15.57
CA ALA A 211 1.56 -13.59 -15.13
C ALA A 211 1.29 -12.15 -14.63
N VAL A 212 2.27 -11.52 -13.96
CA VAL A 212 2.18 -10.13 -13.48
C VAL A 212 2.41 -9.15 -14.63
N GLU A 213 3.44 -9.40 -15.44
CA GLU A 213 3.74 -8.59 -16.63
C GLU A 213 2.62 -8.62 -17.68
N GLY A 214 1.76 -9.63 -17.64
CA GLY A 214 0.58 -9.77 -18.51
C GLY A 214 -0.60 -8.89 -18.10
N LEU A 215 -0.66 -8.41 -16.85
CA LEU A 215 -1.72 -7.52 -16.38
C LEU A 215 -1.61 -6.16 -17.07
N ARG A 216 -2.75 -5.58 -17.39
CA ARG A 216 -2.85 -4.27 -18.05
C ARG A 216 -3.85 -3.37 -17.33
N GLY A 217 -3.54 -2.06 -17.27
CA GLY A 217 -4.42 -1.08 -16.66
C GLY A 217 -4.65 -1.31 -15.17
N VAL A 218 -3.61 -1.79 -14.48
CA VAL A 218 -3.60 -2.07 -13.04
C VAL A 218 -2.60 -1.17 -12.33
N GLU A 219 -2.88 -0.90 -11.06
CA GLU A 219 -2.02 -0.15 -10.14
C GLU A 219 -2.16 -0.71 -8.71
N GLY A 220 -1.57 -0.07 -7.72
CA GLY A 220 -1.75 -0.40 -6.31
C GLY A 220 -1.45 -1.87 -5.99
N PRO A 221 -0.26 -2.40 -6.36
CA PRO A 221 0.08 -3.77 -6.03
C PRO A 221 0.27 -3.93 -4.53
N GLU A 222 -0.28 -5.01 -3.97
CA GLU A 222 -0.04 -5.43 -2.59
C GLU A 222 0.24 -6.92 -2.55
N CYS A 223 1.16 -7.34 -1.68
CA CYS A 223 1.58 -8.73 -1.56
C CYS A 223 1.48 -9.26 -0.13
N TYR A 224 0.86 -10.41 0.04
CA TYR A 224 0.77 -11.12 1.32
C TYR A 224 0.88 -12.64 1.14
N ARG A 225 1.12 -13.37 2.24
CA ARG A 225 1.14 -14.84 2.23
C ARG A 225 -0.27 -15.39 2.33
N LEU A 226 -0.59 -16.41 1.55
CA LEU A 226 -1.78 -17.23 1.73
C LEU A 226 -1.55 -18.30 2.83
N PRO A 227 -2.61 -18.91 3.36
CA PRO A 227 -2.47 -19.92 4.42
C PRO A 227 -1.62 -21.13 4.01
N ASP A 228 -1.50 -21.43 2.73
CA ASP A 228 -0.65 -22.49 2.19
C ASP A 228 0.82 -22.08 1.98
N GLY A 229 1.16 -20.84 2.31
CA GLY A 229 2.51 -20.27 2.26
C GLY A 229 2.90 -19.66 0.92
N ARG A 230 2.06 -19.73 -0.11
CA ARG A 230 2.29 -19.04 -1.39
C ARG A 230 2.11 -17.53 -1.23
N TRP A 231 2.76 -16.77 -2.10
CA TRP A 231 2.49 -15.35 -2.20
C TRP A 231 1.23 -15.08 -3.02
N CYS A 232 0.43 -14.14 -2.56
CA CYS A 232 -0.65 -13.54 -3.33
C CYS A 232 -0.28 -12.08 -3.61
N LEU A 233 -0.10 -11.75 -4.87
CA LEU A 233 -0.08 -10.37 -5.34
C LEU A 233 -1.49 -10.01 -5.74
N ILE A 234 -2.01 -8.91 -5.21
CA ILE A 234 -3.25 -8.30 -5.69
C ILE A 234 -2.93 -6.99 -6.40
N ALA A 235 -3.64 -6.68 -7.48
CA ALA A 235 -3.48 -5.44 -8.24
C ALA A 235 -4.85 -4.84 -8.56
N ASP A 236 -5.01 -3.52 -8.38
CA ASP A 236 -6.26 -2.82 -8.64
C ASP A 236 -6.45 -2.58 -10.14
N ARG A 237 -7.54 -3.14 -10.71
CA ARG A 237 -7.95 -2.99 -12.11
C ARG A 237 -8.60 -1.61 -12.35
N ILE A 238 -7.80 -0.56 -12.16
CA ILE A 238 -8.27 0.83 -12.19
C ILE A 238 -8.96 1.19 -13.51
N HIS A 239 -8.43 0.76 -14.64
CA HIS A 239 -9.00 1.08 -15.94
C HIS A 239 -10.36 0.38 -16.20
N GLU A 240 -10.59 -0.77 -15.54
CA GLU A 240 -11.87 -1.48 -15.62
C GLU A 240 -12.85 -1.09 -14.53
N ASN A 241 -12.39 -0.38 -13.49
CA ASN A 241 -13.14 -0.04 -12.27
C ASN A 241 -13.77 -1.28 -11.61
N LYS A 242 -13.00 -2.39 -11.55
CA LYS A 242 -13.44 -3.69 -11.02
C LYS A 242 -12.81 -4.09 -9.69
N GLY A 243 -11.93 -3.23 -9.14
CA GLY A 243 -11.14 -3.56 -7.95
C GLY A 243 -10.07 -4.60 -8.25
N TYR A 244 -9.66 -5.32 -7.25
CA TYR A 244 -8.48 -6.15 -7.29
C TYR A 244 -8.62 -7.45 -8.10
N VAL A 245 -7.49 -7.87 -8.68
CA VAL A 245 -7.28 -9.21 -9.26
C VAL A 245 -6.11 -9.89 -8.54
N PRO A 246 -6.28 -11.13 -8.03
CA PRO A 246 -5.19 -11.87 -7.40
C PRO A 246 -4.33 -12.62 -8.43
N VAL A 247 -3.02 -12.61 -8.18
CA VAL A 247 -2.02 -13.46 -8.83
C VAL A 247 -1.36 -14.31 -7.76
N VAL A 248 -1.55 -15.61 -7.81
CA VAL A 248 -0.88 -16.54 -6.89
C VAL A 248 0.48 -16.88 -7.45
N ILE A 249 1.52 -16.71 -6.63
CA ILE A 249 2.92 -16.90 -7.00
C ILE A 249 3.46 -18.12 -6.27
N ASP A 250 3.79 -19.15 -7.03
CA ASP A 250 4.36 -20.41 -6.52
C ASP A 250 5.88 -20.32 -6.33
N ASP A 251 6.56 -19.59 -7.23
CA ASP A 251 8.02 -19.41 -7.17
C ASP A 251 8.42 -18.04 -7.76
N LEU A 252 8.77 -17.10 -6.88
CA LEU A 252 9.24 -15.76 -7.25
C LEU A 252 10.53 -15.81 -8.09
N ALA A 253 11.48 -16.65 -7.68
CA ALA A 253 12.79 -16.70 -8.31
C ALA A 253 12.73 -17.23 -9.77
N ASN A 254 11.78 -18.15 -10.04
CA ASN A 254 11.57 -18.72 -11.37
C ASN A 254 10.39 -18.09 -12.13
N GLY A 255 9.72 -17.09 -11.56
CA GLY A 255 8.60 -16.38 -12.18
C GLY A 255 7.35 -17.25 -12.38
N ILE A 256 7.16 -18.28 -11.55
CA ILE A 256 6.01 -19.19 -11.64
C ILE A 256 4.84 -18.61 -10.88
N ALA A 257 3.83 -18.16 -11.61
CA ALA A 257 2.64 -17.54 -11.05
C ALA A 257 1.44 -17.71 -11.99
N ALA A 258 0.23 -17.57 -11.44
CA ALA A 258 -1.02 -17.62 -12.19
C ALA A 258 -2.00 -16.56 -11.70
N VAL A 259 -2.65 -15.87 -12.64
CA VAL A 259 -3.80 -15.01 -12.37
C VAL A 259 -4.98 -15.90 -12.00
N LEU A 260 -5.66 -15.61 -10.90
CA LEU A 260 -6.85 -16.38 -10.53
C LEU A 260 -8.04 -15.97 -11.41
N PRO A 261 -8.90 -16.94 -11.79
CA PRO A 261 -10.16 -16.65 -12.47
C PRO A 261 -11.15 -15.98 -11.49
N ASP A 262 -12.06 -15.17 -12.02
CA ASP A 262 -12.97 -14.32 -11.22
C ASP A 262 -13.83 -15.13 -10.21
N GLU A 263 -14.11 -16.42 -10.50
CA GLU A 263 -14.85 -17.30 -9.59
C GLU A 263 -14.05 -17.84 -8.40
N ALA A 264 -12.75 -17.63 -8.37
CA ALA A 264 -11.84 -18.16 -7.32
C ALA A 264 -11.61 -17.17 -6.17
N PHE A 265 -12.18 -15.98 -6.23
CA PHE A 265 -12.04 -14.96 -5.19
C PHE A 265 -13.27 -14.05 -5.09
N ASP A 266 -13.41 -13.40 -3.94
CA ASP A 266 -14.44 -12.39 -3.71
C ASP A 266 -13.88 -11.30 -2.79
N PHE A 267 -13.83 -10.07 -3.28
CA PHE A 267 -13.37 -8.92 -2.49
C PHE A 267 -14.53 -8.24 -1.70
N GLY A 268 -15.73 -8.81 -1.65
CA GLY A 268 -16.88 -8.25 -0.93
C GLY A 268 -17.66 -7.23 -1.76
N GLN A 269 -18.54 -6.47 -1.09
CA GLN A 269 -19.49 -5.57 -1.75
C GLN A 269 -18.87 -4.21 -2.12
N ALA A 270 -17.99 -3.69 -1.24
CA ALA A 270 -17.33 -2.41 -1.48
C ALA A 270 -16.26 -2.55 -2.58
N LEU A 271 -16.22 -1.60 -3.50
CA LEU A 271 -15.10 -1.50 -4.44
C LEU A 271 -13.84 -1.13 -3.66
N LYS A 272 -12.90 -2.04 -3.62
CA LYS A 272 -11.61 -1.81 -2.97
C LYS A 272 -10.63 -1.20 -3.96
N ARG A 273 -10.06 -0.09 -3.53
CA ARG A 273 -8.99 0.60 -4.24
C ARG A 273 -7.70 0.46 -3.42
N HIS A 274 -6.59 0.85 -3.98
CA HIS A 274 -5.25 0.68 -3.43
C HIS A 274 -5.22 0.71 -1.89
N GLY A 275 -4.66 -0.36 -1.28
CA GLY A 275 -4.60 -0.53 0.16
C GLY A 275 -3.70 -1.68 0.57
N GLY A 276 -3.55 -1.91 1.88
CA GLY A 276 -2.62 -2.87 2.45
C GLY A 276 -3.29 -4.01 3.21
N VAL A 277 -2.67 -5.18 3.20
CA VAL A 277 -3.14 -6.41 3.86
C VAL A 277 -2.17 -6.83 4.96
N ALA A 278 -2.69 -7.06 6.16
CA ALA A 278 -1.92 -7.63 7.27
C ALA A 278 -2.51 -8.98 7.75
N GLU A 279 -1.66 -9.94 8.05
CA GLU A 279 -2.05 -11.10 8.83
C GLU A 279 -2.36 -10.66 10.27
N ILE A 280 -3.46 -11.17 10.84
CA ILE A 280 -3.90 -10.81 12.19
C ILE A 280 -4.18 -12.06 13.02
N SER A 281 -4.21 -11.92 14.35
CA SER A 281 -4.58 -13.00 15.25
C SER A 281 -6.07 -13.33 15.17
N GLU A 282 -6.45 -14.54 15.54
CA GLU A 282 -7.86 -14.93 15.64
C GLU A 282 -8.64 -14.06 16.65
N LEU A 283 -7.96 -13.64 17.73
CA LEU A 283 -8.54 -12.73 18.69
C LEU A 283 -8.87 -11.36 18.07
N ALA A 284 -7.93 -10.78 17.35
CA ALA A 284 -8.11 -9.50 16.66
C ALA A 284 -9.22 -9.60 15.59
N TYR A 285 -9.25 -10.69 14.83
CA TYR A 285 -10.32 -10.97 13.86
C TYR A 285 -11.70 -10.94 14.53
N GLN A 286 -11.87 -11.65 15.65
CA GLN A 286 -13.14 -11.68 16.35
C GLN A 286 -13.51 -10.30 16.94
N GLN A 287 -12.55 -9.59 17.52
CA GLN A 287 -12.78 -8.24 18.08
C GLN A 287 -13.21 -7.24 17.00
N LEU A 288 -12.66 -7.34 15.80
CA LEU A 288 -13.07 -6.52 14.66
C LEU A 288 -14.50 -6.82 14.23
N LEU A 289 -14.89 -8.10 14.16
CA LEU A 289 -16.28 -8.48 13.88
C LEU A 289 -17.23 -7.93 14.94
N ASP A 290 -16.89 -8.11 16.21
CA ASP A 290 -17.72 -7.66 17.34
C ASP A 290 -17.92 -6.12 17.32
N LYS A 291 -16.87 -5.36 16.95
CA LYS A 291 -16.96 -3.89 16.88
C LYS A 291 -17.83 -3.38 15.74
N TYR A 292 -17.70 -3.96 14.55
CA TYR A 292 -18.30 -3.40 13.34
C TYR A 292 -19.60 -4.08 12.91
N GLN A 293 -19.97 -5.23 13.52
CA GLN A 293 -21.20 -5.97 13.21
C GLN A 293 -22.19 -6.01 14.39
N ALA A 294 -21.92 -5.26 15.47
CA ALA A 294 -22.78 -5.16 16.65
C ALA A 294 -24.03 -4.29 16.44
#